data_03a61e43cefe856c7c4ea3d5065c9c97
#
_entry.id   03a61e43cefe856c7c4ea3d5065c9c97
#
_cell.length_a   1.000
_cell.length_b   1.000
_cell.length_c   1.000
_cell.angle_alpha   90.00
_cell.angle_beta   90.00
_cell.angle_gamma   90.00
#
_symmetry.space_group_name_H-M   'P 1'
#
loop_
_entity.id
_entity.type
_entity.pdbx_description
1 polymer ?
#
loop_
_entity_poly.entity_id
_entity_poly.type
_entity_poly.pdbx_seq_one_letter_code
_entity_poly.pdbx_strand_id
1 'polypeptide(L)'
;MAKAWVVRAGRYGEREAWALQNGYSGGGWKAVPDLTTCATREDVAAVVADAFKGESDNAQANFTGQLWALRGRIKPGDLMVMPMKTTKQIAFGRVAGPYQYRATEDDPTKRHVIPVDWHREDLPRSLVKQDLLFILGSALTVFSPSKNDALTRLEHLLEHGTDPGQVATPLFASTPTVAPVAQGDDVDEPEMVTDIEQAAYDQIEKKIAEEFAGHGLATLVSALLSAAGWSCRQSPPGPDGGVDIVAGRGLLGLDDPLLVQVKSGAQIGAPIVSQLHGVMSTHGATQGLLVAWGGLSKPAQDALKNQLRVRVWEAADVVDQVQASYDLLDADIRSRIPLKRVWMLSNTEG
;
A
#
# COMPACT_ATOMS: atom_id res chain seq x y z
N MET A 1 21.12 -17.04 -5.67
CA MET A 1 19.65 -17.08 -5.87
C MET A 1 19.15 -15.66 -5.77
N ALA A 2 18.19 -15.26 -6.59
CA ALA A 2 17.55 -13.95 -6.48
C ALA A 2 16.84 -13.81 -5.12
N LYS A 3 16.83 -12.59 -4.58
CA LYS A 3 16.15 -12.27 -3.32
C LYS A 3 15.03 -11.26 -3.59
N ALA A 4 14.08 -11.17 -2.67
CA ALA A 4 13.15 -10.06 -2.66
C ALA A 4 13.63 -9.00 -1.66
N TRP A 5 13.52 -7.74 -2.06
CA TRP A 5 13.84 -6.59 -1.23
C TRP A 5 12.64 -5.67 -1.15
N VAL A 6 12.27 -5.31 0.05
CA VAL A 6 11.26 -4.28 0.31
C VAL A 6 11.98 -2.97 0.61
N VAL A 7 11.66 -1.92 -0.15
CA VAL A 7 12.25 -0.59 0.03
C VAL A 7 11.14 0.44 0.04
N ARG A 8 11.01 1.17 1.14
CA ARG A 8 9.99 2.22 1.31
C ARG A 8 10.49 3.56 0.75
N ALA A 9 9.64 4.26 0.04
CA ALA A 9 9.96 5.54 -0.60
C ALA A 9 9.57 6.76 0.27
N GLY A 10 9.91 6.72 1.55
CA GLY A 10 9.61 7.76 2.53
C GLY A 10 8.60 7.34 3.57
N ARG A 11 8.54 8.10 4.68
CA ARG A 11 7.61 7.85 5.78
C ARG A 11 6.15 7.99 5.34
N TYR A 12 5.88 8.99 4.49
CA TYR A 12 4.55 9.30 3.96
C TYR A 12 4.43 9.05 2.46
N GLY A 13 5.43 8.41 1.83
CA GLY A 13 5.44 8.14 0.40
C GLY A 13 6.00 9.29 -0.45
N GLU A 14 6.79 10.20 0.15
CA GLU A 14 7.25 11.44 -0.49
C GLU A 14 8.07 11.21 -1.76
N ARG A 15 8.67 10.04 -1.90
CA ARG A 15 9.50 9.67 -3.05
C ARG A 15 8.86 8.65 -3.99
N GLU A 16 7.63 8.17 -3.73
CA GLU A 16 6.98 7.12 -4.52
C GLU A 16 6.86 7.49 -5.99
N ALA A 17 6.21 8.63 -6.29
CA ALA A 17 6.04 9.08 -7.66
C ALA A 17 7.37 9.32 -8.37
N TRP A 18 8.34 9.91 -7.66
CA TRP A 18 9.68 10.12 -8.21
C TRP A 18 10.40 8.79 -8.52
N ALA A 19 10.31 7.82 -7.61
CA ALA A 19 10.94 6.50 -7.76
C ALA A 19 10.41 5.77 -9.01
N LEU A 20 9.10 5.75 -9.19
CA LEU A 20 8.45 5.14 -10.36
C LEU A 20 8.81 5.87 -11.66
N GLN A 21 8.72 7.20 -11.68
CA GLN A 21 8.98 8.00 -12.88
C GLN A 21 10.43 7.94 -13.35
N ASN A 22 11.38 7.80 -12.42
CA ASN A 22 12.81 7.85 -12.74
C ASN A 22 13.47 6.47 -12.77
N GLY A 23 12.75 5.39 -12.47
CA GLY A 23 13.31 4.03 -12.47
C GLY A 23 14.31 3.80 -11.33
N TYR A 24 14.03 4.33 -10.14
CA TYR A 24 14.88 4.16 -8.97
C TYR A 24 14.11 3.64 -7.76
N SER A 25 14.85 3.03 -6.82
CA SER A 25 14.42 2.79 -5.44
C SER A 25 15.54 3.24 -4.51
N GLY A 26 15.24 3.52 -3.24
CA GLY A 26 16.27 3.92 -2.28
C GLY A 26 15.71 4.55 -1.01
N GLY A 27 16.60 4.76 -0.06
CA GLY A 27 16.29 5.37 1.22
C GLY A 27 16.63 6.86 1.31
N GLY A 28 16.16 7.51 2.37
CA GLY A 28 16.27 8.95 2.55
C GLY A 28 17.54 9.49 3.20
N TRP A 29 18.31 8.73 3.88
CA TRP A 29 19.49 9.08 4.70
C TRP A 29 20.30 10.31 4.25
N LYS A 30 19.69 11.49 4.29
CA LYS A 30 20.25 12.78 3.81
C LYS A 30 21.58 13.19 4.45
N ALA A 31 21.83 12.72 5.68
CA ALA A 31 23.06 13.00 6.43
C ALA A 31 24.23 12.10 6.03
N VAL A 32 23.97 11.01 5.30
CA VAL A 32 24.99 10.03 4.92
C VAL A 32 25.68 10.47 3.64
N PRO A 33 27.02 10.51 3.58
CA PRO A 33 27.77 10.81 2.37
C PRO A 33 27.74 9.62 1.38
N ASP A 34 28.42 9.78 0.24
CA ASP A 34 28.57 8.74 -0.77
C ASP A 34 29.19 7.47 -0.19
N LEU A 35 28.49 6.33 -0.35
CA LEU A 35 28.94 5.02 0.10
C LEU A 35 29.63 4.21 -1.02
N THR A 36 29.85 4.77 -2.19
CA THR A 36 30.43 4.04 -3.34
C THR A 36 31.79 3.41 -3.02
N THR A 37 32.58 4.05 -2.16
CA THR A 37 33.90 3.57 -1.73
C THR A 37 33.85 2.53 -0.62
N CYS A 38 32.72 2.36 0.07
CA CYS A 38 32.56 1.37 1.13
C CYS A 38 32.51 -0.04 0.51
N ALA A 39 33.49 -0.88 0.80
CA ALA A 39 33.59 -2.24 0.30
C ALA A 39 32.95 -3.26 1.26
N THR A 40 32.93 -2.97 2.56
CA THR A 40 32.48 -3.85 3.64
C THR A 40 31.37 -3.20 4.47
N ARG A 41 30.70 -4.01 5.29
CA ARG A 41 29.71 -3.55 6.25
C ARG A 41 30.33 -2.63 7.31
N GLU A 42 31.57 -2.91 7.69
CA GLU A 42 32.36 -2.13 8.65
C GLU A 42 32.67 -0.73 8.13
N ASP A 43 32.95 -0.59 6.83
CA ASP A 43 33.14 0.73 6.20
C ASP A 43 31.84 1.56 6.31
N VAL A 44 30.68 0.93 6.02
CA VAL A 44 29.39 1.59 6.16
C VAL A 44 29.10 1.94 7.62
N ALA A 45 29.44 1.05 8.58
CA ALA A 45 29.26 1.30 10.00
C ALA A 45 30.06 2.52 10.47
N ALA A 46 31.31 2.69 10.01
CA ALA A 46 32.14 3.85 10.33
C ALA A 46 31.49 5.16 9.82
N VAL A 47 30.94 5.15 8.59
CA VAL A 47 30.26 6.31 8.01
C VAL A 47 28.97 6.62 8.79
N VAL A 48 28.19 5.61 9.16
CA VAL A 48 26.97 5.77 9.95
C VAL A 48 27.25 6.35 11.33
N ALA A 49 28.29 5.84 12.02
CA ALA A 49 28.69 6.32 13.34
C ALA A 49 29.11 7.81 13.29
N ASP A 50 29.74 8.25 12.21
CA ASP A 50 30.09 9.66 12.02
C ASP A 50 28.86 10.53 11.70
N ALA A 51 27.99 10.08 10.81
CA ALA A 51 26.79 10.81 10.39
C ALA A 51 25.72 10.94 11.50
N PHE A 52 25.66 9.95 12.41
CA PHE A 52 24.63 9.83 13.45
C PHE A 52 25.22 9.72 14.87
N LYS A 53 26.20 10.57 15.19
CA LYS A 53 26.88 10.60 16.51
C LYS A 53 25.98 10.76 17.72
N GLY A 54 24.75 11.29 17.52
CA GLY A 54 23.78 11.52 18.59
C GLY A 54 22.79 10.36 18.80
N GLU A 55 22.81 9.36 17.93
CA GLU A 55 21.88 8.23 17.99
C GLU A 55 22.44 7.09 18.86
N SER A 56 21.53 6.24 19.35
CA SER A 56 21.91 5.05 20.12
C SER A 56 22.66 4.02 19.27
N ASP A 57 23.47 3.17 19.89
CA ASP A 57 24.19 2.10 19.20
C ASP A 57 23.25 1.17 18.41
N ASN A 58 22.06 0.89 18.96
CA ASN A 58 21.04 0.08 18.26
C ASN A 58 20.49 0.79 17.01
N ALA A 59 20.25 2.09 17.08
CA ALA A 59 19.81 2.86 15.91
C ALA A 59 20.90 2.89 14.85
N GLN A 60 22.15 3.16 15.22
CA GLN A 60 23.28 3.14 14.29
C GLN A 60 23.50 1.76 13.65
N ALA A 61 23.37 0.67 14.43
CA ALA A 61 23.45 -0.69 13.91
C ALA A 61 22.33 -1.00 12.90
N ASN A 62 21.11 -0.52 13.17
CA ASN A 62 19.99 -0.65 12.27
C ASN A 62 20.21 0.13 10.95
N PHE A 63 20.63 1.41 11.04
CA PHE A 63 20.95 2.21 9.83
C PHE A 63 22.08 1.57 9.03
N THR A 64 23.12 1.05 9.68
CA THR A 64 24.20 0.32 9.04
C THR A 64 23.69 -0.88 8.26
N GLY A 65 22.82 -1.70 8.86
CA GLY A 65 22.26 -2.87 8.20
C GLY A 65 21.47 -2.51 6.93
N GLN A 66 20.62 -1.49 6.99
CA GLN A 66 19.83 -1.04 5.86
C GLN A 66 20.69 -0.39 4.76
N LEU A 67 21.64 0.47 5.12
CA LEU A 67 22.55 1.10 4.15
C LEU A 67 23.50 0.09 3.52
N TRP A 68 23.97 -0.90 4.29
CA TRP A 68 24.74 -2.01 3.73
C TRP A 68 23.91 -2.88 2.79
N ALA A 69 22.63 -3.08 3.08
CA ALA A 69 21.73 -3.77 2.16
C ALA A 69 21.67 -3.05 0.81
N LEU A 70 21.45 -1.73 0.80
CA LEU A 70 21.46 -0.92 -0.42
C LEU A 70 22.83 -1.00 -1.13
N ARG A 71 23.93 -0.79 -0.39
CA ARG A 71 25.26 -0.67 -0.98
C ARG A 71 25.84 -2.00 -1.46
N GLY A 72 25.61 -3.09 -0.73
CA GLY A 72 26.37 -4.33 -0.92
C GLY A 72 25.55 -5.59 -1.15
N ARG A 73 24.30 -5.68 -0.68
CA ARG A 73 23.51 -6.92 -0.69
C ARG A 73 22.50 -7.00 -1.84
N ILE A 74 21.85 -5.90 -2.17
CA ILE A 74 20.90 -5.83 -3.31
C ILE A 74 21.70 -5.98 -4.61
N LYS A 75 21.28 -6.89 -5.48
CA LYS A 75 21.99 -7.25 -6.72
C LYS A 75 21.06 -7.12 -7.94
N PRO A 76 21.63 -6.83 -9.12
CA PRO A 76 20.88 -6.89 -10.38
C PRO A 76 20.13 -8.23 -10.52
N GLY A 77 18.86 -8.16 -10.93
CA GLY A 77 17.96 -9.30 -11.05
C GLY A 77 17.17 -9.64 -9.78
N ASP A 78 17.49 -9.08 -8.61
CA ASP A 78 16.66 -9.22 -7.42
C ASP A 78 15.29 -8.59 -7.63
N LEU A 79 14.27 -9.12 -6.94
CA LEU A 79 12.93 -8.55 -6.93
C LEU A 79 12.91 -7.32 -6.02
N MET A 80 12.48 -6.18 -6.56
CA MET A 80 12.25 -4.96 -5.79
C MET A 80 10.75 -4.78 -5.54
N VAL A 81 10.39 -4.54 -4.29
CA VAL A 81 9.01 -4.34 -3.85
C VAL A 81 8.91 -3.00 -3.12
N MET A 82 8.02 -2.14 -3.55
CA MET A 82 7.77 -0.84 -2.91
C MET A 82 6.31 -0.75 -2.48
N PRO A 83 6.01 -0.99 -1.19
CA PRO A 83 4.70 -0.70 -0.63
C PRO A 83 4.47 0.82 -0.62
N MET A 84 3.41 1.26 -1.29
CA MET A 84 3.10 2.68 -1.42
C MET A 84 2.09 3.13 -0.36
N LYS A 85 2.38 4.25 0.29
CA LYS A 85 1.51 4.88 1.29
C LYS A 85 0.46 5.80 0.65
N THR A 86 0.83 6.45 -0.46
CA THR A 86 -0.05 7.42 -1.13
C THR A 86 -1.21 6.76 -1.86
N THR A 87 -0.97 5.65 -2.55
CA THR A 87 -1.98 4.94 -3.35
C THR A 87 -2.51 3.68 -2.66
N LYS A 88 -1.89 3.26 -1.54
CA LYS A 88 -2.19 1.98 -0.87
C LYS A 88 -2.05 0.77 -1.79
N GLN A 89 -1.15 0.87 -2.75
CA GLN A 89 -0.80 -0.18 -3.71
C GLN A 89 0.62 -0.67 -3.46
N ILE A 90 1.05 -1.66 -4.21
CA ILE A 90 2.40 -2.20 -4.16
C ILE A 90 2.97 -2.16 -5.57
N ALA A 91 4.15 -1.54 -5.71
CA ALA A 91 4.91 -1.58 -6.95
C ALA A 91 5.95 -2.70 -6.90
N PHE A 92 6.14 -3.35 -8.05
CA PHE A 92 7.09 -4.44 -8.25
C PHE A 92 7.99 -4.13 -9.44
N GLY A 93 9.26 -4.42 -9.29
CA GLY A 93 10.26 -4.27 -10.36
C GLY A 93 11.43 -5.22 -10.19
N ARG A 94 12.37 -5.16 -11.12
CA ARG A 94 13.66 -5.85 -11.05
C ARG A 94 14.78 -4.85 -10.87
N VAL A 95 15.70 -5.19 -10.01
CA VAL A 95 16.92 -4.40 -9.83
C VAL A 95 17.70 -4.43 -11.15
N ALA A 96 17.89 -3.26 -11.77
CA ALA A 96 18.55 -3.11 -13.06
C ALA A 96 20.07 -2.86 -12.94
N GLY A 97 20.54 -2.41 -11.79
CA GLY A 97 21.95 -2.10 -11.58
C GLY A 97 22.35 -2.02 -10.11
N PRO A 98 23.66 -1.84 -9.83
CA PRO A 98 24.14 -1.69 -8.46
C PRO A 98 23.75 -0.35 -7.84
N TYR A 99 23.99 -0.20 -6.54
CA TYR A 99 23.89 1.06 -5.82
C TYR A 99 24.59 2.22 -6.56
N GLN A 100 23.94 3.38 -6.54
CA GLN A 100 24.47 4.63 -7.07
C GLN A 100 24.27 5.76 -6.06
N TYR A 101 25.24 6.67 -5.99
CA TYR A 101 25.11 7.93 -5.29
C TYR A 101 24.96 9.08 -6.29
N ARG A 102 23.82 9.74 -6.29
CA ARG A 102 23.48 10.82 -7.21
C ARG A 102 23.87 12.18 -6.61
N ALA A 103 25.15 12.50 -6.65
CA ALA A 103 25.70 13.73 -6.03
C ALA A 103 25.07 15.03 -6.56
N THR A 104 24.61 15.04 -7.81
CA THR A 104 24.00 16.21 -8.47
C THR A 104 22.50 16.35 -8.22
N GLU A 105 21.89 15.43 -7.46
CA GLU A 105 20.49 15.51 -7.10
C GLU A 105 20.27 16.60 -6.05
N ASP A 106 19.39 17.56 -6.35
CA ASP A 106 19.11 18.69 -5.47
C ASP A 106 18.50 18.24 -4.13
N ASP A 107 17.60 17.26 -4.18
CA ASP A 107 16.99 16.67 -3.01
C ASP A 107 17.91 15.58 -2.40
N PRO A 108 18.54 15.83 -1.24
CA PRO A 108 19.47 14.89 -0.64
C PRO A 108 18.83 13.55 -0.29
N THR A 109 17.50 13.48 -0.14
CA THR A 109 16.77 12.23 0.14
C THR A 109 16.70 11.31 -1.07
N LYS A 110 17.11 11.77 -2.26
CA LYS A 110 17.10 11.02 -3.53
C LYS A 110 18.50 10.64 -4.02
N ARG A 111 19.52 10.77 -3.17
CA ARG A 111 20.93 10.52 -3.56
C ARG A 111 21.34 9.06 -3.48
N HIS A 112 20.88 8.33 -2.46
CA HIS A 112 21.19 6.91 -2.26
C HIS A 112 20.19 6.04 -2.99
N VAL A 113 20.51 5.53 -4.18
CA VAL A 113 19.56 4.86 -5.04
C VAL A 113 20.07 3.53 -5.60
N ILE A 114 19.12 2.71 -6.02
CA ILE A 114 19.30 1.50 -6.82
C ILE A 114 18.42 1.64 -8.07
N PRO A 115 18.98 1.45 -9.28
CA PRO A 115 18.18 1.41 -10.51
C PRO A 115 17.22 0.23 -10.49
N VAL A 116 15.97 0.47 -10.90
CA VAL A 116 14.89 -0.54 -10.92
C VAL A 116 14.10 -0.41 -12.21
N ASP A 117 13.89 -1.52 -12.89
CA ASP A 117 12.92 -1.63 -13.96
C ASP A 117 11.56 -1.99 -13.34
N TRP A 118 10.68 -1.01 -13.22
CA TRP A 118 9.34 -1.20 -12.66
C TRP A 118 8.44 -1.88 -13.69
N HIS A 119 7.87 -3.03 -13.33
CA HIS A 119 7.02 -3.84 -14.21
C HIS A 119 5.53 -3.72 -13.88
N ARG A 120 5.23 -3.53 -12.58
CA ARG A 120 3.87 -3.39 -12.10
C ARG A 120 3.83 -2.37 -10.97
N GLU A 121 2.99 -1.35 -11.12
CA GLU A 121 2.98 -0.20 -10.23
C GLU A 121 1.67 -0.04 -9.45
N ASP A 122 0.68 -0.91 -9.73
CA ASP A 122 -0.71 -0.69 -9.35
C ASP A 122 -1.37 -1.89 -8.65
N LEU A 123 -0.58 -2.79 -8.02
CA LEU A 123 -1.15 -3.94 -7.34
C LEU A 123 -1.85 -3.51 -6.04
N PRO A 124 -3.18 -3.68 -5.91
CA PRO A 124 -3.88 -3.39 -4.66
C PRO A 124 -3.36 -4.25 -3.50
N ARG A 125 -3.16 -3.64 -2.33
CA ARG A 125 -2.74 -4.37 -1.11
C ARG A 125 -3.75 -5.44 -0.70
N SER A 126 -5.03 -5.23 -0.96
CA SER A 126 -6.11 -6.18 -0.67
C SER A 126 -5.98 -7.54 -1.37
N LEU A 127 -5.18 -7.63 -2.43
CA LEU A 127 -4.87 -8.90 -3.11
C LEU A 127 -3.80 -9.73 -2.40
N VAL A 128 -3.11 -9.16 -1.42
CA VAL A 128 -2.06 -9.81 -0.64
C VAL A 128 -2.66 -10.35 0.65
N LYS A 129 -2.36 -11.60 1.01
CA LYS A 129 -2.86 -12.21 2.24
C LYS A 129 -2.22 -11.61 3.48
N GLN A 130 -2.98 -11.61 4.58
CA GLN A 130 -2.67 -10.90 5.82
C GLN A 130 -1.28 -11.20 6.39
N ASP A 131 -0.84 -12.45 6.32
CA ASP A 131 0.47 -12.89 6.83
C ASP A 131 1.64 -12.28 6.05
N LEU A 132 1.49 -12.12 4.74
CA LEU A 132 2.49 -11.44 3.90
C LEU A 132 2.39 -9.92 4.04
N LEU A 133 1.16 -9.37 4.12
CA LEU A 133 0.95 -7.94 4.42
C LEU A 133 1.61 -7.52 5.73
N PHE A 134 1.53 -8.38 6.76
CA PHE A 134 2.17 -8.12 8.05
C PHE A 134 3.70 -8.01 7.92
N ILE A 135 4.32 -8.85 7.09
CA ILE A 135 5.76 -8.76 6.80
C ILE A 135 6.08 -7.48 6.03
N LEU A 136 5.30 -7.16 4.99
CA LEU A 136 5.46 -5.93 4.20
C LEU A 136 5.18 -4.66 5.02
N GLY A 137 4.47 -4.79 6.14
CA GLY A 137 4.18 -3.75 7.13
C GLY A 137 5.32 -3.44 8.09
N SER A 138 6.52 -4.01 7.94
CA SER A 138 7.70 -3.66 8.75
C SER A 138 7.99 -2.17 8.70
N ALA A 139 8.37 -1.54 9.82
CA ALA A 139 8.73 -0.13 9.87
C ALA A 139 10.10 0.18 9.24
N LEU A 140 10.88 -0.85 8.89
CA LEU A 140 12.18 -0.66 8.24
C LEU A 140 12.04 -0.07 6.84
N THR A 141 12.98 0.79 6.47
CA THR A 141 13.03 1.36 5.12
C THR A 141 13.51 0.35 4.10
N VAL A 142 14.49 -0.49 4.44
CA VAL A 142 15.08 -1.51 3.57
C VAL A 142 15.20 -2.83 4.32
N PHE A 143 14.58 -3.89 3.80
CA PHE A 143 14.71 -5.25 4.35
C PHE A 143 14.41 -6.32 3.30
N SER A 144 14.82 -7.56 3.59
CA SER A 144 14.53 -8.73 2.74
C SER A 144 13.58 -9.67 3.49
N PRO A 145 12.33 -9.86 3.03
CA PRO A 145 11.39 -10.76 3.68
C PRO A 145 11.81 -12.22 3.44
N SER A 146 11.94 -13.01 4.49
CA SER A 146 12.39 -14.41 4.43
C SER A 146 11.34 -15.43 4.87
N LYS A 147 10.34 -15.01 5.67
CA LYS A 147 9.29 -15.88 6.19
C LYS A 147 8.12 -16.05 5.23
N ASN A 148 7.28 -17.07 5.48
CA ASN A 148 5.99 -17.30 4.82
C ASN A 148 6.10 -17.45 3.29
N ASP A 149 7.17 -18.05 2.80
CA ASP A 149 7.43 -18.23 1.36
C ASP A 149 7.42 -16.89 0.58
N ALA A 150 7.84 -15.80 1.25
CA ALA A 150 7.66 -14.44 0.76
C ALA A 150 8.19 -14.24 -0.65
N LEU A 151 9.40 -14.69 -0.98
CA LEU A 151 9.96 -14.55 -2.33
C LEU A 151 9.04 -15.17 -3.38
N THR A 152 8.67 -16.43 -3.22
CA THR A 152 7.82 -17.16 -4.18
C THR A 152 6.46 -16.49 -4.36
N ARG A 153 5.87 -16.02 -3.26
CA ARG A 153 4.57 -15.34 -3.28
C ARG A 153 4.63 -13.97 -3.93
N LEU A 154 5.70 -13.20 -3.67
CA LEU A 154 5.92 -11.89 -4.29
C LEU A 154 6.18 -12.01 -5.79
N GLU A 155 6.92 -13.03 -6.23
CA GLU A 155 7.08 -13.36 -7.64
C GLU A 155 5.72 -13.70 -8.28
N HIS A 156 4.92 -14.53 -7.63
CA HIS A 156 3.59 -14.89 -8.14
C HIS A 156 2.65 -13.66 -8.21
N LEU A 157 2.74 -12.73 -7.24
CA LEU A 157 2.00 -11.48 -7.29
C LEU A 157 2.42 -10.60 -8.46
N LEU A 158 3.73 -10.51 -8.76
CA LEU A 158 4.22 -9.79 -9.93
C LEU A 158 3.66 -10.39 -11.22
N GLU A 159 3.72 -11.72 -11.38
CA GLU A 159 3.36 -12.41 -12.62
C GLU A 159 1.85 -12.54 -12.82
N HIS A 160 1.11 -12.90 -11.77
CA HIS A 160 -0.31 -13.28 -11.86
C HIS A 160 -1.27 -12.31 -11.16
N GLY A 161 -0.75 -11.40 -10.31
CA GLY A 161 -1.58 -10.44 -9.58
C GLY A 161 -2.39 -11.02 -8.42
N THR A 162 -2.11 -12.25 -8.01
CA THR A 162 -2.81 -12.93 -6.92
C THR A 162 -1.81 -13.55 -5.96
N ASP A 163 -2.11 -13.53 -4.67
CA ASP A 163 -1.29 -14.19 -3.65
C ASP A 163 -1.75 -15.63 -3.43
N PRO A 164 -0.93 -16.64 -3.76
CA PRO A 164 -1.31 -18.04 -3.57
C PRO A 164 -1.43 -18.41 -2.08
N GLY A 165 -0.79 -17.63 -1.19
CA GLY A 165 -0.62 -17.97 0.23
C GLY A 165 0.54 -18.92 0.48
N GLN A 166 0.71 -19.30 1.74
CA GLN A 166 1.70 -20.30 2.11
C GLN A 166 1.36 -21.65 1.48
N VAL A 167 2.37 -22.32 0.94
CA VAL A 167 2.23 -23.71 0.54
C VAL A 167 2.09 -24.53 1.83
N ALA A 168 0.94 -25.19 2.02
CA ALA A 168 0.73 -26.07 3.17
C ALA A 168 1.80 -27.18 3.15
N THR A 169 2.78 -27.08 4.03
CA THR A 169 3.73 -28.17 4.25
C THR A 169 2.93 -29.35 4.81
N PRO A 170 3.00 -30.56 4.24
CA PRO A 170 2.29 -31.71 4.78
C PRO A 170 2.66 -31.92 6.25
N LEU A 171 1.66 -32.10 7.12
CA LEU A 171 1.78 -32.24 8.58
C LEU A 171 2.68 -33.41 9.07
N PHE A 172 3.38 -34.08 8.18
CA PHE A 172 4.20 -35.27 8.50
C PHE A 172 5.71 -35.09 8.34
N ALA A 173 6.19 -33.86 8.20
CA ALA A 173 7.63 -33.58 8.09
C ALA A 173 8.08 -32.45 9.01
N SER A 174 8.00 -32.66 10.35
CA SER A 174 8.85 -31.90 11.27
C SER A 174 8.86 -32.54 12.66
N THR A 175 9.85 -33.35 12.90
CA THR A 175 10.49 -33.42 14.20
C THR A 175 11.06 -32.05 14.48
N PRO A 176 10.84 -31.44 15.65
CA PRO A 176 11.47 -30.16 15.98
C PRO A 176 12.96 -30.43 16.23
N THR A 177 13.75 -30.40 15.19
CA THR A 177 15.21 -30.29 15.35
C THR A 177 15.48 -28.85 15.74
N VAL A 178 15.84 -28.64 17.00
CA VAL A 178 16.47 -27.42 17.47
C VAL A 178 17.76 -27.29 16.65
N ALA A 179 17.71 -26.53 15.56
CA ALA A 179 18.92 -26.18 14.83
C ALA A 179 19.78 -25.29 15.77
N PRO A 180 21.10 -25.55 15.84
CA PRO A 180 21.97 -24.67 16.57
C PRO A 180 21.85 -23.26 15.94
N VAL A 181 21.77 -22.25 16.80
CA VAL A 181 21.86 -20.84 16.40
C VAL A 181 23.16 -20.67 15.63
N ALA A 182 23.08 -20.68 14.32
CA ALA A 182 24.21 -20.28 13.49
C ALA A 182 24.44 -18.81 13.76
N GLN A 183 25.58 -18.51 14.39
CA GLN A 183 26.17 -17.17 14.40
C GLN A 183 26.59 -16.86 12.96
N GLY A 184 25.64 -16.51 12.12
CA GLY A 184 25.87 -15.94 10.80
C GLY A 184 25.43 -14.48 10.84
N ASP A 185 26.15 -13.63 10.15
CA ASP A 185 25.92 -12.18 9.95
C ASP A 185 24.56 -11.82 9.29
N ASP A 186 23.53 -12.59 9.53
CA ASP A 186 22.19 -12.38 9.00
C ASP A 186 21.41 -11.45 9.93
N VAL A 187 21.60 -10.15 9.72
CA VAL A 187 20.62 -9.12 10.13
C VAL A 187 19.40 -9.21 9.18
N ASP A 188 18.94 -10.44 8.92
CA ASP A 188 17.80 -10.66 8.03
C ASP A 188 16.44 -10.48 8.73
N GLU A 189 16.43 -10.38 10.06
CA GLU A 189 15.26 -9.98 10.82
C GLU A 189 15.67 -9.18 12.06
N PRO A 190 15.75 -7.85 11.98
CA PRO A 190 15.63 -7.05 13.20
C PRO A 190 14.28 -7.39 13.83
N GLU A 191 14.21 -7.39 15.16
CA GLU A 191 12.93 -7.50 15.88
C GLU A 191 11.89 -6.67 15.14
N MET A 192 10.82 -7.31 14.65
CA MET A 192 9.88 -6.71 13.72
C MET A 192 9.22 -5.50 14.37
N VAL A 193 9.81 -4.33 14.17
CA VAL A 193 9.12 -3.08 14.48
C VAL A 193 8.00 -2.95 13.44
N THR A 194 6.82 -3.39 13.83
CA THR A 194 5.62 -3.34 12.98
C THR A 194 5.16 -1.89 12.87
N ASP A 195 4.88 -1.44 11.66
CA ASP A 195 4.10 -0.22 11.43
C ASP A 195 2.66 -0.48 11.88
N ILE A 196 2.38 -0.16 13.15
CA ILE A 196 1.07 -0.45 13.80
C ILE A 196 -0.06 0.25 13.05
N GLU A 197 0.17 1.45 12.54
CA GLU A 197 -0.82 2.22 11.77
C GLU A 197 -1.17 1.48 10.48
N GLN A 198 -0.17 1.02 9.73
CA GLN A 198 -0.38 0.27 8.50
C GLN A 198 -1.03 -1.10 8.77
N ALA A 199 -0.60 -1.79 9.82
CA ALA A 199 -1.19 -3.08 10.20
C ALA A 199 -2.67 -2.94 10.62
N ALA A 200 -3.01 -1.88 11.36
CA ALA A 200 -4.39 -1.57 11.73
C ALA A 200 -5.23 -1.25 10.48
N TYR A 201 -4.67 -0.45 9.58
CA TYR A 201 -5.33 -0.11 8.31
C TYR A 201 -5.65 -1.36 7.47
N ASP A 202 -4.67 -2.24 7.26
CA ASP A 202 -4.83 -3.49 6.50
C ASP A 202 -5.91 -4.41 7.14
N GLN A 203 -6.00 -4.43 8.47
CA GLN A 203 -7.04 -5.18 9.19
C GLN A 203 -8.44 -4.59 8.99
N ILE A 204 -8.57 -3.26 9.01
CA ILE A 204 -9.84 -2.57 8.77
C ILE A 204 -10.30 -2.82 7.34
N GLU A 205 -9.42 -2.64 6.35
CA GLU A 205 -9.71 -2.91 4.93
C GLU A 205 -10.21 -4.34 4.74
N LYS A 206 -9.51 -5.32 5.30
CA LYS A 206 -9.91 -6.72 5.24
C LYS A 206 -11.29 -6.95 5.88
N LYS A 207 -11.53 -6.39 7.07
CA LYS A 207 -12.81 -6.52 7.78
C LYS A 207 -13.95 -5.94 6.96
N ILE A 208 -13.77 -4.79 6.33
CA ILE A 208 -14.76 -4.18 5.43
C ILE A 208 -15.03 -5.10 4.23
N ALA A 209 -13.99 -5.64 3.60
CA ALA A 209 -14.13 -6.56 2.45
C ALA A 209 -14.93 -7.82 2.81
N GLU A 210 -14.73 -8.36 4.02
CA GLU A 210 -15.44 -9.56 4.51
C GLU A 210 -16.91 -9.25 4.85
N GLU A 211 -17.17 -8.17 5.59
CA GLU A 211 -18.50 -7.85 6.11
C GLU A 211 -19.42 -7.21 5.06
N PHE A 212 -18.85 -6.49 4.10
CA PHE A 212 -19.58 -5.73 3.10
C PHE A 212 -19.31 -6.23 1.68
N ALA A 213 -19.12 -7.54 1.51
CA ALA A 213 -18.94 -8.14 0.19
C ALA A 213 -20.14 -7.87 -0.73
N GLY A 214 -19.89 -7.74 -2.02
CA GLY A 214 -20.91 -7.58 -3.04
C GLY A 214 -21.78 -6.33 -2.82
N HIS A 215 -23.09 -6.51 -2.74
CA HIS A 215 -24.06 -5.41 -2.55
C HIS A 215 -23.97 -4.73 -1.17
N GLY A 216 -23.36 -5.39 -0.18
CA GLY A 216 -23.10 -4.83 1.14
C GLY A 216 -22.23 -3.57 1.08
N LEU A 217 -21.31 -3.47 0.12
CA LEU A 217 -20.45 -2.29 -0.04
C LEU A 217 -21.30 -1.04 -0.39
N ALA A 218 -22.34 -1.17 -1.19
CA ALA A 218 -23.25 -0.07 -1.46
C ALA A 218 -23.99 0.39 -0.20
N THR A 219 -24.32 -0.54 0.72
CA THR A 219 -24.93 -0.21 2.01
C THR A 219 -23.96 0.59 2.89
N LEU A 220 -22.70 0.19 2.97
CA LEU A 220 -21.67 0.93 3.70
C LEU A 220 -21.48 2.34 3.10
N VAL A 221 -21.34 2.44 1.78
CA VAL A 221 -21.17 3.74 1.09
C VAL A 221 -22.38 4.64 1.30
N SER A 222 -23.59 4.10 1.26
CA SER A 222 -24.82 4.85 1.58
C SER A 222 -24.80 5.41 3.00
N ALA A 223 -24.35 4.62 3.99
CA ALA A 223 -24.20 5.06 5.38
C ALA A 223 -23.13 6.16 5.52
N LEU A 224 -21.99 6.06 4.82
CA LEU A 224 -20.94 7.09 4.82
C LEU A 224 -21.44 8.41 4.22
N LEU A 225 -22.14 8.35 3.10
CA LEU A 225 -22.76 9.54 2.49
C LEU A 225 -23.82 10.16 3.39
N SER A 226 -24.64 9.34 4.05
CA SER A 226 -25.64 9.81 5.01
C SER A 226 -24.99 10.48 6.21
N ALA A 227 -23.90 9.94 6.75
CA ALA A 227 -23.09 10.56 7.79
C ALA A 227 -22.49 11.91 7.35
N ALA A 228 -22.23 12.09 6.05
CA ALA A 228 -21.78 13.33 5.43
C ALA A 228 -22.93 14.31 5.08
N GLY A 229 -24.18 14.01 5.48
CA GLY A 229 -25.35 14.88 5.29
C GLY A 229 -26.05 14.74 3.94
N TRP A 230 -25.83 13.65 3.22
CA TRP A 230 -26.58 13.32 2.02
C TRP A 230 -27.87 12.54 2.35
N SER A 231 -28.95 12.80 1.66
CA SER A 231 -30.14 11.95 1.66
C SER A 231 -29.96 10.86 0.60
N CYS A 232 -29.81 9.61 1.01
CA CYS A 232 -29.45 8.50 0.15
C CYS A 232 -30.63 7.56 -0.08
N ARG A 233 -30.80 7.10 -1.33
CA ARG A 233 -31.71 6.02 -1.70
C ARG A 233 -30.91 4.96 -2.45
N GLN A 234 -30.80 3.79 -1.88
CA GLN A 234 -30.14 2.64 -2.48
C GLN A 234 -31.08 1.96 -3.48
N SER A 235 -30.59 1.61 -4.66
CA SER A 235 -31.33 0.84 -5.65
C SER A 235 -31.47 -0.62 -5.18
N PRO A 236 -32.60 -1.28 -5.43
CA PRO A 236 -32.73 -2.71 -5.19
C PRO A 236 -31.80 -3.49 -6.11
N PRO A 237 -31.35 -4.70 -5.70
CA PRO A 237 -30.57 -5.57 -6.57
C PRO A 237 -31.30 -5.88 -7.88
N GLY A 238 -30.66 -5.60 -9.02
CA GLY A 238 -31.26 -5.87 -10.33
C GLY A 238 -30.55 -5.14 -11.49
N PRO A 239 -31.00 -5.32 -12.73
CA PRO A 239 -30.49 -4.62 -13.90
C PRO A 239 -31.01 -3.17 -13.94
N ASP A 240 -30.46 -2.29 -13.15
CA ASP A 240 -30.84 -0.90 -12.93
C ASP A 240 -29.96 0.14 -13.68
N GLY A 241 -29.33 -0.28 -14.75
CA GLY A 241 -28.44 0.58 -15.54
C GLY A 241 -27.09 0.87 -14.86
N GLY A 242 -26.83 0.27 -13.69
CA GLY A 242 -25.56 0.38 -12.96
C GLY A 242 -25.52 1.51 -11.92
N VAL A 243 -26.68 2.02 -11.47
CA VAL A 243 -26.76 2.97 -10.35
C VAL A 243 -27.10 2.22 -9.07
N ASP A 244 -26.18 2.24 -8.11
CA ASP A 244 -26.37 1.56 -6.83
C ASP A 244 -26.98 2.48 -5.77
N ILE A 245 -26.65 3.79 -5.81
CA ILE A 245 -27.19 4.79 -4.87
C ILE A 245 -27.49 6.07 -5.62
N VAL A 246 -28.67 6.64 -5.35
CA VAL A 246 -29.04 8.01 -5.72
C VAL A 246 -29.03 8.84 -4.45
N ALA A 247 -28.26 9.92 -4.44
CA ALA A 247 -28.14 10.81 -3.29
C ALA A 247 -28.37 12.26 -3.69
N GLY A 248 -28.83 13.07 -2.74
CA GLY A 248 -29.00 14.50 -2.93
C GLY A 248 -28.95 15.23 -1.60
N ARG A 249 -28.86 16.55 -1.68
CA ARG A 249 -28.87 17.44 -0.51
C ARG A 249 -30.21 18.15 -0.36
N GLY A 250 -30.32 18.97 0.68
CA GLY A 250 -31.55 19.73 0.97
C GLY A 250 -32.63 18.91 1.67
N LEU A 251 -33.72 19.57 2.05
CA LEU A 251 -34.82 18.97 2.83
C LEU A 251 -35.46 17.79 2.12
N LEU A 252 -35.58 17.84 0.80
CA LEU A 252 -36.19 16.79 -0.03
C LEU A 252 -35.15 15.81 -0.61
N GLY A 253 -33.84 16.05 -0.38
CA GLY A 253 -32.80 15.24 -0.98
C GLY A 253 -32.69 15.37 -2.50
N LEU A 254 -33.09 16.50 -3.06
CA LEU A 254 -33.13 16.72 -4.52
C LEU A 254 -32.04 17.73 -4.99
N ASP A 255 -31.43 18.44 -4.07
CA ASP A 255 -30.37 19.40 -4.41
C ASP A 255 -29.06 18.65 -4.69
N ASP A 256 -28.27 19.12 -5.65
CA ASP A 256 -26.97 18.56 -6.03
C ASP A 256 -27.00 17.05 -6.33
N PRO A 257 -27.82 16.56 -7.25
CA PRO A 257 -28.02 15.12 -7.45
C PRO A 257 -26.70 14.39 -7.76
N LEU A 258 -26.42 13.38 -6.94
CA LEU A 258 -25.25 12.52 -7.02
C LEU A 258 -25.66 11.09 -7.36
N LEU A 259 -25.08 10.51 -8.41
CA LEU A 259 -25.20 9.09 -8.72
C LEU A 259 -23.97 8.34 -8.28
N VAL A 260 -24.16 7.20 -7.62
CA VAL A 260 -23.09 6.36 -7.14
C VAL A 260 -23.18 4.98 -7.79
N GLN A 261 -22.06 4.54 -8.35
CA GLN A 261 -21.88 3.18 -8.83
C GLN A 261 -20.81 2.49 -7.97
N VAL A 262 -21.11 1.29 -7.47
CA VAL A 262 -20.26 0.55 -6.55
C VAL A 262 -19.84 -0.77 -7.19
N LYS A 263 -18.55 -1.04 -7.19
CA LYS A 263 -17.94 -2.28 -7.68
C LYS A 263 -17.03 -2.86 -6.60
N SER A 264 -17.47 -3.96 -5.99
CA SER A 264 -16.75 -4.65 -4.91
C SER A 264 -15.78 -5.73 -5.38
N GLY A 265 -15.74 -6.00 -6.69
CA GLY A 265 -14.93 -7.09 -7.27
C GLY A 265 -13.57 -6.63 -7.77
N ALA A 266 -13.11 -7.28 -8.85
CA ALA A 266 -11.82 -7.04 -9.47
C ALA A 266 -11.66 -5.60 -10.00
N GLN A 267 -10.44 -5.27 -10.42
CA GLN A 267 -10.06 -4.00 -11.00
C GLN A 267 -10.99 -3.54 -12.14
N ILE A 268 -11.40 -2.28 -12.13
CA ILE A 268 -12.36 -1.70 -13.06
C ILE A 268 -11.68 -1.18 -14.33
N GLY A 269 -12.27 -1.49 -15.48
CA GLY A 269 -11.84 -0.99 -16.79
C GLY A 269 -12.59 0.30 -17.22
N ALA A 270 -12.07 0.97 -18.27
CA ALA A 270 -12.64 2.19 -18.85
C ALA A 270 -14.13 2.12 -19.23
N PRO A 271 -14.73 0.98 -19.67
CA PRO A 271 -16.15 0.91 -19.99
C PRO A 271 -17.07 1.31 -18.84
N ILE A 272 -16.71 1.00 -17.59
CA ILE A 272 -17.52 1.35 -16.41
C ILE A 272 -17.56 2.87 -16.19
N VAL A 273 -16.44 3.55 -16.43
CA VAL A 273 -16.37 5.03 -16.34
C VAL A 273 -17.32 5.67 -17.37
N SER A 274 -17.30 5.16 -18.60
CA SER A 274 -18.21 5.64 -19.67
C SER A 274 -19.68 5.35 -19.36
N GLN A 275 -19.97 4.20 -18.76
CA GLN A 275 -21.32 3.83 -18.33
C GLN A 275 -21.86 4.80 -17.29
N LEU A 276 -21.09 5.10 -16.23
CA LEU A 276 -21.49 6.05 -15.20
C LEU A 276 -21.78 7.42 -15.80
N HIS A 277 -20.93 7.91 -16.71
CA HIS A 277 -21.15 9.19 -17.38
C HIS A 277 -22.45 9.20 -18.22
N GLY A 278 -22.72 8.13 -18.94
CA GLY A 278 -23.98 7.98 -19.70
C GLY A 278 -25.21 8.03 -18.81
N VAL A 279 -25.18 7.32 -17.68
CA VAL A 279 -26.28 7.29 -16.70
C VAL A 279 -26.48 8.64 -16.03
N MET A 280 -25.38 9.34 -15.67
CA MET A 280 -25.47 10.71 -15.15
C MET A 280 -26.20 11.64 -16.11
N SER A 281 -25.89 11.58 -17.41
CA SER A 281 -26.56 12.39 -18.44
C SER A 281 -28.04 12.05 -18.57
N THR A 282 -28.38 10.77 -18.52
CA THR A 282 -29.77 10.30 -18.62
C THR A 282 -30.63 10.76 -17.44
N HIS A 283 -30.06 10.77 -16.23
CA HIS A 283 -30.79 11.14 -15.00
C HIS A 283 -30.61 12.59 -14.58
N GLY A 284 -29.94 13.41 -15.38
CA GLY A 284 -29.68 14.83 -15.06
C GLY A 284 -28.83 15.04 -13.81
N ALA A 285 -28.00 14.06 -13.45
CA ALA A 285 -27.12 14.17 -12.28
C ALA A 285 -25.94 15.08 -12.57
N THR A 286 -25.62 15.94 -11.61
CA THR A 286 -24.53 16.89 -11.70
C THR A 286 -23.19 16.32 -11.22
N GLN A 287 -23.24 15.25 -10.42
CA GLN A 287 -22.09 14.60 -9.79
C GLN A 287 -22.16 13.08 -9.90
N GLY A 288 -21.00 12.43 -10.03
CA GLY A 288 -20.86 10.98 -10.02
C GLY A 288 -19.80 10.52 -9.03
N LEU A 289 -20.07 9.43 -8.33
CA LEU A 289 -19.10 8.72 -7.50
C LEU A 289 -18.99 7.28 -8.01
N LEU A 290 -17.78 6.88 -8.39
CA LEU A 290 -17.45 5.51 -8.70
C LEU A 290 -16.70 4.91 -7.51
N VAL A 291 -17.28 3.92 -6.86
CA VAL A 291 -16.57 3.17 -5.80
C VAL A 291 -15.99 1.92 -6.43
N ALA A 292 -14.65 1.85 -6.44
CA ALA A 292 -13.85 0.83 -7.10
C ALA A 292 -13.00 0.09 -6.08
N TRP A 293 -13.60 -0.88 -5.35
CA TRP A 293 -12.87 -1.58 -4.27
C TRP A 293 -11.59 -2.26 -4.76
N GLY A 294 -11.62 -2.90 -5.93
CA GLY A 294 -10.46 -3.54 -6.56
C GLY A 294 -9.54 -2.59 -7.33
N GLY A 295 -9.75 -1.28 -7.21
CA GLY A 295 -8.98 -0.25 -7.91
C GLY A 295 -9.36 -0.08 -9.39
N LEU A 296 -8.64 0.82 -10.06
CA LEU A 296 -8.84 1.18 -11.46
C LEU A 296 -7.67 0.70 -12.32
N SER A 297 -7.97 0.17 -13.50
CA SER A 297 -6.96 -0.06 -14.53
C SER A 297 -6.43 1.26 -15.09
N LYS A 298 -5.23 1.25 -15.65
CA LYS A 298 -4.65 2.45 -16.26
C LYS A 298 -5.55 3.08 -17.34
N PRO A 299 -6.20 2.32 -18.26
CA PRO A 299 -7.19 2.89 -19.18
C PRO A 299 -8.38 3.55 -18.49
N ALA A 300 -8.83 3.04 -17.33
CA ALA A 300 -9.91 3.65 -16.56
C ALA A 300 -9.47 4.97 -15.90
N GLN A 301 -8.26 5.00 -15.35
CA GLN A 301 -7.65 6.22 -14.81
C GLN A 301 -7.50 7.29 -15.89
N ASP A 302 -7.04 6.92 -17.08
CA ASP A 302 -6.90 7.84 -18.21
C ASP A 302 -8.28 8.38 -18.67
N ALA A 303 -9.31 7.54 -18.69
CA ALA A 303 -10.67 7.97 -19.02
C ALA A 303 -11.24 8.98 -18.00
N LEU A 304 -10.82 8.90 -16.75
CA LEU A 304 -11.25 9.81 -15.68
C LEU A 304 -10.55 11.18 -15.69
N LYS A 305 -9.37 11.31 -16.28
CA LYS A 305 -8.60 12.57 -16.29
C LYS A 305 -9.40 13.78 -16.79
N ASN A 306 -10.33 13.55 -17.71
CA ASN A 306 -11.16 14.59 -18.30
C ASN A 306 -12.58 14.65 -17.71
N GLN A 307 -12.88 13.86 -16.67
CA GLN A 307 -14.21 13.76 -16.04
C GLN A 307 -14.27 14.56 -14.75
N LEU A 308 -14.34 15.88 -14.84
CA LEU A 308 -14.30 16.78 -13.68
C LEU A 308 -15.45 16.58 -12.68
N ARG A 309 -16.56 15.99 -13.11
CA ARG A 309 -17.78 15.76 -12.30
C ARG A 309 -17.85 14.37 -11.68
N VAL A 310 -16.87 13.51 -11.95
CA VAL A 310 -16.77 12.16 -11.39
C VAL A 310 -15.64 12.11 -10.38
N ARG A 311 -15.92 11.55 -9.22
CA ARG A 311 -14.92 11.19 -8.21
C ARG A 311 -14.85 9.67 -8.09
N VAL A 312 -13.70 9.19 -7.67
CA VAL A 312 -13.48 7.76 -7.40
C VAL A 312 -13.13 7.60 -5.94
N TRP A 313 -13.70 6.57 -5.34
CA TRP A 313 -13.24 6.00 -4.08
C TRP A 313 -12.71 4.60 -4.35
N GLU A 314 -11.46 4.36 -4.10
CA GLU A 314 -10.87 3.03 -4.02
C GLU A 314 -11.00 2.48 -2.59
N ALA A 315 -10.53 1.26 -2.31
CA ALA A 315 -10.61 0.66 -0.98
C ALA A 315 -10.03 1.59 0.11
N ALA A 316 -8.92 2.26 -0.19
CA ALA A 316 -8.28 3.21 0.70
C ALA A 316 -9.20 4.38 1.09
N ASP A 317 -9.85 4.98 0.11
CA ASP A 317 -10.76 6.11 0.36
C ASP A 317 -11.95 5.69 1.22
N VAL A 318 -12.48 4.48 0.99
CA VAL A 318 -13.59 3.94 1.81
C VAL A 318 -13.14 3.73 3.27
N VAL A 319 -11.95 3.17 3.50
CA VAL A 319 -11.39 3.00 4.86
C VAL A 319 -11.22 4.36 5.54
N ASP A 320 -10.65 5.33 4.82
CA ASP A 320 -10.44 6.69 5.36
C ASP A 320 -11.78 7.36 5.71
N GLN A 321 -12.81 7.20 4.87
CA GLN A 321 -14.15 7.70 5.16
C GLN A 321 -14.80 7.01 6.36
N VAL A 322 -14.63 5.68 6.50
CA VAL A 322 -15.09 4.94 7.68
C VAL A 322 -14.44 5.48 8.95
N GLN A 323 -13.11 5.67 8.94
CA GLN A 323 -12.40 6.20 10.10
C GLN A 323 -12.82 7.63 10.45
N ALA A 324 -12.95 8.50 9.42
CA ALA A 324 -13.34 9.89 9.60
C ALA A 324 -14.76 10.06 10.14
N SER A 325 -15.69 9.21 9.68
CA SER A 325 -17.13 9.32 9.99
C SER A 325 -17.60 8.32 11.05
N TYR A 326 -16.71 7.54 11.68
CA TYR A 326 -17.06 6.37 12.50
C TYR A 326 -18.09 6.64 13.57
N ASP A 327 -17.97 7.77 14.28
CA ASP A 327 -18.87 8.13 15.39
C ASP A 327 -20.28 8.54 14.88
N LEU A 328 -20.41 8.87 13.61
CA LEU A 328 -21.67 9.26 12.96
C LEU A 328 -22.38 8.07 12.28
N LEU A 329 -21.68 6.93 12.16
CA LEU A 329 -22.27 5.72 11.57
C LEU A 329 -23.29 5.07 12.51
N ASP A 330 -24.29 4.44 11.95
CA ASP A 330 -25.30 3.69 12.68
C ASP A 330 -24.71 2.55 13.50
N ALA A 331 -25.39 2.17 14.59
CA ALA A 331 -24.97 1.12 15.49
C ALA A 331 -24.78 -0.24 14.79
N ASP A 332 -25.62 -0.53 13.76
CA ASP A 332 -25.50 -1.75 12.97
C ASP A 332 -24.16 -1.79 12.20
N ILE A 333 -23.82 -0.73 11.46
CA ILE A 333 -22.54 -0.62 10.75
C ILE A 333 -21.37 -0.73 11.74
N ARG A 334 -21.42 0.00 12.87
CA ARG A 334 -20.35 -0.04 13.87
C ARG A 334 -20.19 -1.42 14.52
N SER A 335 -21.27 -2.17 14.69
CA SER A 335 -21.19 -3.54 15.24
C SER A 335 -20.48 -4.50 14.31
N ARG A 336 -20.60 -4.30 12.99
CA ARG A 336 -19.95 -5.11 11.97
C ARG A 336 -18.48 -4.75 11.78
N ILE A 337 -18.12 -3.48 12.01
CA ILE A 337 -16.73 -2.99 11.97
C ILE A 337 -16.39 -2.36 13.33
N PRO A 338 -16.18 -3.17 14.40
CA PRO A 338 -15.93 -2.63 15.74
C PRO A 338 -14.51 -2.03 15.82
N LEU A 339 -14.39 -0.71 15.69
CA LEU A 339 -13.13 0.01 15.79
C LEU A 339 -12.95 0.65 17.16
N LYS A 340 -11.68 0.80 17.55
CA LYS A 340 -11.26 1.49 18.79
C LYS A 340 -10.16 2.50 18.43
N ARG A 341 -10.31 3.74 18.90
CA ARG A 341 -9.24 4.74 18.84
C ARG A 341 -8.22 4.51 19.94
N VAL A 342 -6.95 4.55 19.58
CA VAL A 342 -5.84 4.45 20.54
C VAL A 342 -4.84 5.58 20.29
N TRP A 343 -4.23 6.08 21.37
CA TRP A 343 -3.10 6.99 21.28
C TRP A 343 -1.82 6.17 21.17
N MET A 344 -0.97 6.51 20.24
CA MET A 344 0.34 5.89 20.09
C MET A 344 1.41 6.97 19.93
N LEU A 345 2.63 6.67 20.38
CA LEU A 345 3.76 7.56 20.11
C LEU A 345 4.05 7.53 18.61
N SER A 346 4.17 8.71 18.02
CA SER A 346 4.70 8.79 16.65
C SER A 346 6.21 8.54 16.73
N ASN A 347 6.72 7.59 15.96
CA ASN A 347 8.16 7.42 15.83
C ASN A 347 8.72 8.70 15.20
N THR A 348 9.39 9.49 16.00
CA THR A 348 10.17 10.64 15.56
C THR A 348 11.49 10.12 15.02
N GLU A 349 11.51 9.61 13.79
CA GLU A 349 12.75 9.51 13.04
C GLU A 349 12.90 10.79 12.22
N GLY A 350 14.00 11.50 12.53
CA GLY A 350 14.37 12.79 11.97
C GLY A 350 14.80 12.75 10.49
#